data_24635313839108d4477ff5b88ab24454
#
_entry.id   24635313839108d4477ff5b88ab24454
#
_cell.length_a   1.000
_cell.length_b   1.000
_cell.length_c   1.000
_cell.angle_alpha   90.00
_cell.angle_beta   90.00
_cell.angle_gamma   90.00
#
_symmetry.space_group_name_H-M   'P 1'
#
loop_
_entity.id
_entity.type
_entity.pdbx_description
1 polymer ?
#
loop_
_entity_poly.entity_id
_entity_poly.type
_entity_poly.pdbx_seq_one_letter_code
_entity_poly.pdbx_strand_id
1 'polypeptide(L)'
;MKKYLVSFLAILLSTAVYAHDMTPTYPELQRSYVDGVLVTELEVFNKRNDVKYYEVGVFDSDFNPVPFVTSYKIIKLEYLERVRFSVYIRNKDESRATYVCTKSRTRENPGPTTMISSTICSKFKKDD
;
A
#
# COMPACT_ATOMS: atom_id res chain seq x y z
N MET A 1 -9.68 8.74 45.46
CA MET A 1 -9.91 7.49 44.72
C MET A 1 -10.80 7.66 43.52
N LYS A 2 -11.85 8.43 43.53
CA LYS A 2 -12.73 8.63 42.34
C LYS A 2 -12.05 9.31 41.13
N LYS A 3 -11.03 10.12 41.34
CA LYS A 3 -10.32 10.83 40.26
C LYS A 3 -9.44 9.92 39.40
N TYR A 4 -8.93 8.85 39.94
CA TYR A 4 -8.07 7.90 39.20
C TYR A 4 -8.87 6.89 38.36
N LEU A 5 -10.12 6.61 38.74
CA LEU A 5 -10.99 5.70 38.02
C LEU A 5 -11.41 6.26 36.64
N VAL A 6 -11.60 7.59 36.57
CA VAL A 6 -11.98 8.27 35.32
C VAL A 6 -10.81 8.30 34.34
N SER A 7 -9.57 8.48 34.83
CA SER A 7 -8.37 8.45 33.97
C SER A 7 -8.09 7.06 33.41
N PHE A 8 -8.37 6.01 34.16
CA PHE A 8 -8.17 4.64 33.69
C PHE A 8 -9.21 4.22 32.63
N LEU A 9 -10.42 4.73 32.73
CA LEU A 9 -11.48 4.45 31.76
C LEU A 9 -11.24 5.16 30.41
N ALA A 10 -10.58 6.33 30.41
CA ALA A 10 -10.27 7.07 29.20
C ALA A 10 -9.21 6.36 28.32
N ILE A 11 -8.34 5.55 28.91
CA ILE A 11 -7.30 4.78 28.18
C ILE A 11 -7.89 3.57 27.45
N LEU A 12 -9.03 3.06 27.91
CA LEU A 12 -9.69 1.90 27.30
C LEU A 12 -10.53 2.24 26.04
N LEU A 13 -10.69 3.52 25.73
CA LEU A 13 -11.44 4.01 24.57
C LEU A 13 -10.57 4.34 23.37
N SER A 14 -9.30 3.92 23.35
CA SER A 14 -8.45 4.04 22.17
C SER A 14 -8.98 3.09 21.09
N THR A 15 -9.78 3.61 20.17
CA THR A 15 -10.18 2.89 18.96
C THR A 15 -8.95 2.66 18.11
N ALA A 16 -8.58 1.40 17.94
CA ALA A 16 -7.51 1.04 17.02
C ALA A 16 -7.90 1.43 15.59
N VAL A 17 -7.17 2.36 15.00
CA VAL A 17 -7.32 2.70 13.58
C VAL A 17 -6.55 1.65 12.78
N TYR A 18 -7.26 0.81 12.06
CA TYR A 18 -6.66 -0.19 11.20
C TYR A 18 -6.39 0.41 9.82
N ALA A 19 -5.15 0.26 9.34
CA ALA A 19 -4.78 0.47 7.95
C ALA A 19 -4.80 -0.87 7.20
N HIS A 20 -4.67 -0.84 5.87
CA HIS A 20 -4.39 -2.05 5.10
C HIS A 20 -2.92 -2.46 5.27
N ASP A 21 -2.58 -3.70 4.93
CA ASP A 21 -1.21 -4.20 4.93
C ASP A 21 -0.74 -4.48 3.50
N MET A 22 0.55 -4.33 3.28
CA MET A 22 1.21 -4.76 2.06
C MET A 22 2.50 -5.51 2.39
N THR A 23 2.68 -6.66 1.75
CA THR A 23 3.86 -7.52 1.95
C THR A 23 4.44 -7.94 0.60
N PRO A 24 5.76 -8.16 0.51
CA PRO A 24 6.76 -7.99 1.55
C PRO A 24 7.11 -6.50 1.78
N THR A 25 7.72 -6.21 2.93
CA THR A 25 8.17 -4.85 3.28
C THR A 25 9.32 -4.39 2.40
N TYR A 26 10.18 -5.32 1.99
CA TYR A 26 11.33 -5.08 1.13
C TYR A 26 11.32 -6.02 -0.08
N PRO A 27 10.48 -5.75 -1.09
CA PRO A 27 10.40 -6.59 -2.28
C PRO A 27 11.69 -6.50 -3.10
N GLU A 28 12.04 -7.63 -3.72
CA GLU A 28 13.17 -7.73 -4.64
C GLU A 28 12.67 -7.69 -6.07
N LEU A 29 13.35 -6.90 -6.91
CA LEU A 29 13.14 -6.91 -8.34
C LEU A 29 13.96 -8.05 -8.97
N GLN A 30 13.29 -8.93 -9.67
CA GLN A 30 13.89 -10.08 -10.36
C GLN A 30 13.69 -9.96 -11.86
N ARG A 31 14.47 -10.70 -12.62
CA ARG A 31 14.27 -10.78 -14.08
C ARG A 31 12.90 -11.38 -14.38
N SER A 32 12.19 -10.74 -15.29
CA SER A 32 10.94 -11.27 -15.81
C SER A 32 11.19 -12.16 -17.05
N TYR A 33 10.11 -12.70 -17.60
CA TYR A 33 10.17 -13.43 -18.88
C TYR A 33 10.38 -12.51 -20.09
N VAL A 34 10.27 -11.20 -19.90
CA VAL A 34 10.48 -10.19 -20.93
C VAL A 34 11.85 -9.56 -20.74
N ASP A 35 12.68 -9.60 -21.78
CA ASP A 35 14.00 -8.97 -21.73
C ASP A 35 13.90 -7.47 -21.44
N GLY A 36 14.77 -6.99 -20.57
CA GLY A 36 14.80 -5.59 -20.17
C GLY A 36 13.70 -5.17 -19.19
N VAL A 37 12.96 -6.13 -18.64
CA VAL A 37 11.88 -5.88 -17.66
C VAL A 37 12.11 -6.70 -16.40
N LEU A 38 12.02 -6.03 -15.26
CA LEU A 38 12.07 -6.62 -13.93
C LEU A 38 10.67 -6.78 -13.36
N VAL A 39 10.49 -7.73 -12.47
CA VAL A 39 9.21 -8.02 -11.83
C VAL A 39 9.38 -8.25 -10.34
N THR A 40 8.40 -7.82 -9.57
CA THR A 40 8.20 -8.23 -8.18
C THR A 40 6.74 -8.54 -7.92
N GLU A 41 6.49 -9.42 -6.97
CA GLU A 41 5.13 -9.77 -6.54
C GLU A 41 4.90 -9.25 -5.13
N LEU A 42 3.72 -8.66 -4.92
CA LEU A 42 3.27 -8.15 -3.64
C LEU A 42 1.87 -8.65 -3.32
N GLU A 43 1.53 -8.61 -2.06
CA GLU A 43 0.20 -8.91 -1.56
C GLU A 43 -0.33 -7.73 -0.76
N VAL A 44 -1.56 -7.33 -1.03
CA VAL A 44 -2.29 -6.34 -0.22
C VAL A 44 -3.43 -7.03 0.53
N PHE A 45 -3.59 -6.65 1.79
CA PHE A 45 -4.62 -7.16 2.69
C PHE A 45 -5.48 -6.01 3.18
N ASN A 46 -6.79 -6.06 2.92
CA ASN A 46 -7.71 -5.02 3.34
C ASN A 46 -8.26 -5.30 4.75
N LYS A 47 -7.80 -4.53 5.73
CA LYS A 47 -8.29 -4.57 7.12
C LYS A 47 -9.38 -3.52 7.40
N ARG A 48 -9.83 -2.81 6.37
CA ARG A 48 -10.83 -1.73 6.51
C ARG A 48 -12.16 -2.15 5.89
N ASN A 49 -13.23 -1.95 6.65
CA ASN A 49 -14.60 -2.18 6.16
C ASN A 49 -15.18 -0.96 5.42
N ASP A 50 -14.53 0.22 5.53
CA ASP A 50 -14.95 1.48 4.94
C ASP A 50 -14.27 1.80 3.60
N VAL A 51 -13.26 1.02 3.22
CA VAL A 51 -12.49 1.18 1.98
C VAL A 51 -12.48 -0.12 1.19
N LYS A 52 -12.73 -0.02 -0.11
CA LYS A 52 -12.72 -1.16 -1.03
C LYS A 52 -11.73 -1.03 -2.19
N TYR A 53 -11.14 0.14 -2.40
CA TYR A 53 -10.28 0.41 -3.54
C TYR A 53 -8.92 0.90 -3.09
N TYR A 54 -7.88 0.35 -3.72
CA TYR A 54 -6.48 0.70 -3.48
C TYR A 54 -5.77 0.97 -4.80
N GLU A 55 -5.09 2.09 -4.90
CA GLU A 55 -4.31 2.45 -6.08
C GLU A 55 -2.84 2.08 -5.88
N VAL A 56 -2.26 1.43 -6.88
CA VAL A 56 -0.85 1.06 -6.91
C VAL A 56 -0.03 2.16 -7.58
N GLY A 57 1.11 2.48 -7.00
CA GLY A 57 2.07 3.43 -7.56
C GLY A 57 3.50 3.01 -7.27
N VAL A 58 4.42 3.40 -8.14
CA VAL A 58 5.86 3.24 -7.96
C VAL A 58 6.51 4.62 -7.95
N PHE A 59 7.44 4.84 -7.05
CA PHE A 59 8.02 6.15 -6.80
C PHE A 59 9.54 6.07 -6.59
N ASP A 60 10.22 7.17 -6.89
CA ASP A 60 11.61 7.35 -6.54
C ASP A 60 11.78 7.82 -5.07
N SER A 61 13.01 8.11 -4.66
CA SER A 61 13.30 8.56 -3.29
C SER A 61 12.66 9.89 -2.91
N ASP A 62 12.30 10.71 -3.89
CA ASP A 62 11.62 12.00 -3.71
C ASP A 62 10.10 11.90 -3.92
N PHE A 63 9.58 10.67 -4.02
CA PHE A 63 8.18 10.36 -4.32
C PHE A 63 7.68 10.89 -5.67
N ASN A 64 8.57 11.07 -6.63
CA ASN A 64 8.16 11.28 -8.01
C ASN A 64 7.76 9.94 -8.66
N PRO A 65 6.72 9.93 -9.52
CA PRO A 65 6.27 8.71 -10.17
C PRO A 65 7.36 8.09 -11.06
N VAL A 66 7.50 6.77 -10.96
CA VAL A 66 8.34 5.96 -11.85
C VAL A 66 7.42 5.11 -12.73
N PRO A 67 7.67 5.03 -14.04
CA PRO A 67 6.85 4.21 -14.94
C PRO A 67 6.87 2.73 -14.53
N PHE A 68 5.70 2.12 -14.52
CA PHE A 68 5.53 0.71 -14.21
C PHE A 68 4.31 0.13 -14.92
N VAL A 69 4.23 -1.20 -14.95
CA VAL A 69 3.06 -1.94 -15.42
C VAL A 69 2.63 -2.89 -14.31
N THR A 70 1.34 -3.02 -14.11
CA THR A 70 0.76 -3.95 -13.15
C THR A 70 -0.54 -4.54 -13.71
N SER A 71 -0.92 -5.69 -13.19
CA SER A 71 -2.18 -6.36 -13.56
C SER A 71 -3.40 -5.49 -13.21
N TYR A 72 -3.32 -4.76 -12.09
CA TYR A 72 -4.40 -3.93 -11.59
C TYR A 72 -3.84 -2.63 -11.01
N LYS A 73 -4.03 -1.53 -11.72
CA LYS A 73 -3.65 -0.21 -11.18
C LYS A 73 -4.52 0.22 -10.01
N ILE A 74 -5.79 -0.15 -10.06
CA ILE A 74 -6.74 0.01 -8.96
C ILE A 74 -7.25 -1.38 -8.59
N ILE A 75 -7.05 -1.77 -7.35
CA ILE A 75 -7.42 -3.06 -6.81
C ILE A 75 -8.70 -2.91 -6.00
N LYS A 76 -9.72 -3.70 -6.34
CA LYS A 76 -10.93 -3.81 -5.53
C LYS A 76 -10.78 -4.96 -4.53
N LEU A 77 -10.89 -4.66 -3.23
CA LEU A 77 -10.80 -5.61 -2.13
C LEU A 77 -11.93 -5.41 -1.15
N GLU A 78 -12.64 -6.47 -0.86
CA GLU A 78 -13.61 -6.48 0.23
C GLU A 78 -12.88 -6.54 1.59
N TYR A 79 -13.63 -6.32 2.65
CA TYR A 79 -13.09 -6.42 4.01
C TYR A 79 -12.49 -7.81 4.28
N LEU A 80 -11.27 -7.84 4.81
CA LEU A 80 -10.47 -9.04 5.10
C LEU A 80 -10.10 -9.88 3.87
N GLU A 81 -10.17 -9.32 2.68
CA GLU A 81 -9.71 -9.97 1.45
C GLU A 81 -8.24 -9.65 1.18
N ARG A 82 -7.55 -10.59 0.55
CA ARG A 82 -6.16 -10.48 0.09
C ARG A 82 -6.08 -10.64 -1.40
N VAL A 83 -5.18 -9.91 -2.03
CA VAL A 83 -4.84 -10.12 -3.45
C VAL A 83 -3.35 -10.01 -3.65
N ARG A 84 -2.82 -10.87 -4.52
CA ARG A 84 -1.45 -10.76 -5.04
C ARG A 84 -1.48 -10.05 -6.37
N PHE A 85 -0.49 -9.21 -6.59
CA PHE A 85 -0.31 -8.49 -7.84
C PHE A 85 1.16 -8.37 -8.16
N SER A 86 1.46 -8.30 -9.46
CA SER A 86 2.82 -8.14 -9.95
C SER A 86 3.05 -6.73 -10.42
N VAL A 87 4.25 -6.21 -10.16
CA VAL A 87 4.71 -4.91 -10.61
C VAL A 87 5.91 -5.13 -11.53
N TYR A 88 5.83 -4.59 -12.74
CA TYR A 88 6.86 -4.69 -13.77
C TYR A 88 7.51 -3.33 -13.97
N ILE A 89 8.84 -3.31 -13.93
CA ILE A 89 9.65 -2.09 -14.06
C ILE A 89 10.73 -2.34 -15.12
N ARG A 90 10.97 -1.36 -15.99
CA ARG A 90 12.06 -1.46 -16.97
C ARG A 90 13.41 -1.43 -16.29
N ASN A 91 14.37 -2.19 -16.79
CA ASN A 91 15.75 -2.19 -16.27
C ASN A 91 16.33 -0.78 -16.10
N LYS A 92 16.09 0.10 -17.07
CA LYS A 92 16.59 1.47 -17.03
C LYS A 92 16.02 2.32 -15.89
N ASP A 93 14.89 1.92 -15.33
CA ASP A 93 14.22 2.61 -14.22
C ASP A 93 14.52 1.98 -12.85
N GLU A 94 15.24 0.85 -12.82
CA GLU A 94 15.54 0.11 -11.58
C GLU A 94 16.24 0.96 -10.53
N SER A 95 17.24 1.74 -10.94
CA SER A 95 18.00 2.59 -10.01
C SER A 95 17.16 3.69 -9.38
N ARG A 96 16.11 4.15 -10.06
CA ARG A 96 15.20 5.17 -9.57
C ARG A 96 14.06 4.61 -8.73
N ALA A 97 13.61 3.40 -9.01
CA ALA A 97 12.50 2.78 -8.31
C ALA A 97 12.88 2.51 -6.86
N THR A 98 12.27 3.23 -5.94
CA THR A 98 12.57 3.15 -4.51
C THR A 98 11.41 2.58 -3.72
N TYR A 99 10.19 3.01 -4.01
CA TYR A 99 8.99 2.60 -3.29
C TYR A 99 7.92 2.07 -4.23
N VAL A 100 7.23 1.03 -3.80
CA VAL A 100 5.93 0.64 -4.33
C VAL A 100 4.90 0.88 -3.25
N CYS A 101 3.83 1.59 -3.59
CA CYS A 101 2.84 2.04 -2.61
C CYS A 101 1.44 1.62 -3.03
N THR A 102 0.60 1.37 -2.03
CA THR A 102 -0.85 1.25 -2.21
C THR A 102 -1.54 2.33 -1.39
N LYS A 103 -2.40 3.08 -2.05
CA LYS A 103 -3.16 4.17 -1.45
C LYS A 103 -4.64 3.85 -1.46
N SER A 104 -5.29 3.96 -0.31
CA SER A 104 -6.74 3.80 -0.23
C SER A 104 -7.45 4.88 -1.02
N ARG A 105 -8.45 4.48 -1.79
CA ARG A 105 -9.34 5.38 -2.51
C ARG A 105 -10.76 5.27 -1.99
N THR A 106 -11.33 6.40 -1.71
CA THR A 106 -12.76 6.54 -1.56
C THR A 106 -13.38 6.54 -2.95
N ARG A 107 -14.51 5.94 -3.13
CA ARG A 107 -15.32 5.81 -4.35
C ARG A 107 -14.93 6.70 -5.54
N GLU A 108 -15.26 6.27 -6.74
CA GLU A 108 -15.14 7.04 -8.00
C GLU A 108 -15.82 8.43 -7.95
N ASN A 109 -16.78 8.62 -7.06
CA ASN A 109 -17.41 9.91 -6.79
C ASN A 109 -17.10 10.38 -5.38
N PRO A 110 -16.52 11.57 -5.18
CA PRO A 110 -16.30 12.13 -3.86
C PRO A 110 -17.65 12.43 -3.19
N GLY A 111 -18.07 11.52 -2.31
CA GLY A 111 -19.17 11.79 -1.40
C GLY A 111 -18.73 12.67 -0.23
N PRO A 112 -19.66 13.29 0.54
CA PRO A 112 -19.34 14.23 1.61
C PRO A 112 -18.74 13.57 2.86
N THR A 113 -18.46 12.28 2.87
CA THR A 113 -17.84 11.57 3.98
C THR A 113 -16.33 11.74 3.94
N THR A 114 -15.78 12.44 4.92
CA THR A 114 -14.35 12.49 5.19
C THR A 114 -13.85 11.12 5.60
N MET A 115 -13.37 10.35 4.64
CA MET A 115 -12.66 9.12 4.94
C MET A 115 -11.17 9.39 5.09
N ILE A 116 -10.56 8.77 6.10
CA ILE A 116 -9.11 8.82 6.28
C ILE A 116 -8.46 8.03 5.16
N SER A 117 -7.67 8.71 4.34
CA SER A 117 -6.82 8.07 3.32
C SER A 117 -5.58 7.48 3.99
N SER A 118 -5.24 6.24 3.65
CA SER A 118 -4.01 5.58 4.09
C SER A 118 -3.14 5.22 2.89
N THR A 119 -1.83 5.44 3.03
CA THR A 119 -0.83 5.03 2.05
C THR A 119 0.20 4.16 2.75
N ILE A 120 0.44 2.97 2.20
CA ILE A 120 1.46 2.05 2.67
C ILE A 120 2.45 1.81 1.56
N CYS A 121 3.74 1.95 1.87
CA CYS A 121 4.82 1.77 0.92
C CYS A 121 5.76 0.66 1.37
N SER A 122 6.15 -0.18 0.42
CA SER A 122 7.26 -1.11 0.55
C SER A 122 8.47 -0.53 -0.17
N LYS A 123 9.64 -0.64 0.44
CA LYS A 123 10.88 -0.16 -0.14
C LYS A 123 11.58 -1.29 -0.88
N PHE A 124 11.87 -1.09 -2.15
CA PHE A 124 12.63 -2.07 -2.93
C PHE A 124 13.99 -2.34 -2.29
N LYS A 125 14.30 -3.63 -2.12
CA LYS A 125 15.62 -4.05 -1.69
C LYS A 125 16.63 -3.72 -2.79
N LYS A 126 17.69 -3.02 -2.41
CA LYS A 126 18.82 -2.74 -3.28
C LYS A 126 19.98 -3.65 -2.88
N ASP A 127 20.64 -4.22 -3.87
CA ASP A 127 21.91 -4.89 -3.64
C ASP A 127 22.97 -3.83 -3.27
N ASP A 128 23.60 -4.04 -2.14
CA ASP A 128 24.70 -3.20 -1.67
C ASP A 128 25.99 -3.49 -2.46
#